data_d8310c5737f794524611db3cda3f89e9
#
_entry.id   d8310c5737f794524611db3cda3f89e9
#
_cell.length_a   1.000
_cell.length_b   1.000
_cell.length_c   1.000
_cell.angle_alpha   90.00
_cell.angle_beta   90.00
_cell.angle_gamma   90.00
#
_symmetry.space_group_name_H-M   'P 1'
#
loop_
_entity.id
_entity.type
_entity.pdbx_description
1 polymer ?
#
loop_
_entity_poly.entity_id
_entity_poly.type
_entity_poly.pdbx_seq_one_letter_code
_entity_poly.pdbx_strand_id
1 'polypeptide(L)'
;MGGVLMAGLAAALLASAQPAFVSPAAAQTTGPAGQIKVSPEHKEVFAAFEARVKEYVSMRESLEGKLPKLSKDAKPEQIEAHKKALQDAVRAARASAKPGDLFTPVAAGHIREVIKADAPVKVKREVRETVMESEVKNVPLRVNHAYPESQELLEMTPTLLLRLPQLPKQVKYRFVNRNLLLVDRENGLILDYMTDALPPPQVKDRAASSEDANVGARVSANTTARPIPGLGLTLPNKDNSVRFMVVGDTGTGSRQQNELAAVMIRYRQAFPFEFALMVGDNMYGGEKAKDYKVKFEDVYRPLLDQKVKFYASLGNHDEANQRFYDHFNMNGEEYYQFKKGDVSFYSLNSNYMDKKQLAWFENKLKADTAKWKVAYFHHPPYSSGGKHGSEVGLREVIEPLFVRYGVNVVFAGHEHFYERLKPQKGIYYFISGAGGKLREGDVKKGSPLTAKAYDADMSFMLIEVNDDEMYFQCINRRGESVDSGVIRHQRAKAAGSN
;
A
#
# COMPACT_ATOMS: atom_id res chain seq x y z
N MET A 1 -61.82 -77.58 14.60
CA MET A 1 -60.79 -78.50 14.08
C MET A 1 -60.06 -77.76 13.01
N GLY A 2 -58.93 -77.23 13.24
CA GLY A 2 -58.19 -76.46 12.30
C GLY A 2 -56.78 -76.25 12.78
N GLY A 3 -55.85 -76.76 12.04
CA GLY A 3 -54.49 -76.64 12.32
C GLY A 3 -53.90 -75.33 11.70
N VAL A 4 -53.18 -74.67 12.47
CA VAL A 4 -52.47 -73.46 12.03
C VAL A 4 -51.01 -73.81 11.72
N LEU A 5 -50.59 -73.58 10.48
CA LEU A 5 -49.18 -73.68 10.07
C LEU A 5 -48.51 -72.32 10.26
N MET A 6 -47.47 -72.28 11.01
CA MET A 6 -46.52 -71.13 11.11
C MET A 6 -45.53 -71.16 9.96
N ALA A 7 -45.43 -70.06 9.22
CA ALA A 7 -44.34 -69.83 8.28
C ALA A 7 -43.48 -68.65 8.82
N GLY A 8 -42.27 -68.98 9.16
CA GLY A 8 -41.31 -67.98 9.64
C GLY A 8 -40.73 -67.17 8.47
N LEU A 9 -40.81 -65.85 8.58
CA LEU A 9 -40.08 -64.93 7.71
C LEU A 9 -38.79 -64.46 8.43
N ALA A 10 -37.65 -64.77 7.86
CA ALA A 10 -36.38 -64.24 8.31
C ALA A 10 -36.23 -62.81 7.72
N ALA A 11 -36.23 -61.82 8.58
CA ALA A 11 -35.94 -60.44 8.18
C ALA A 11 -34.39 -60.21 8.18
N ALA A 12 -33.84 -60.00 6.97
CA ALA A 12 -32.47 -59.58 6.80
C ALA A 12 -32.35 -58.09 7.15
N LEU A 13 -31.63 -57.74 8.19
CA LEU A 13 -31.23 -56.38 8.55
C LEU A 13 -30.14 -55.88 7.57
N LEU A 14 -30.51 -55.05 6.62
CA LEU A 14 -29.58 -54.23 5.84
C LEU A 14 -29.16 -53.03 6.71
N ALA A 15 -27.98 -53.09 7.25
CA ALA A 15 -27.33 -51.95 7.90
C ALA A 15 -26.93 -50.93 6.84
N SER A 16 -27.70 -49.86 6.72
CA SER A 16 -27.33 -48.67 5.94
C SER A 16 -26.25 -47.91 6.69
N ALA A 17 -25.03 -47.97 6.21
CA ALA A 17 -23.93 -47.11 6.68
C ALA A 17 -24.21 -45.66 6.26
N GLN A 18 -24.56 -44.82 7.20
CA GLN A 18 -24.57 -43.37 7.01
C GLN A 18 -23.13 -42.87 6.95
N PRO A 19 -22.79 -41.96 6.01
CA PRO A 19 -21.48 -41.34 6.00
C PRO A 19 -21.34 -40.45 7.25
N ALA A 20 -20.26 -40.64 7.99
CA ALA A 20 -19.90 -39.83 9.13
C ALA A 20 -19.75 -38.37 8.66
N PHE A 21 -20.56 -37.47 9.21
CA PHE A 21 -20.35 -36.03 9.12
C PHE A 21 -19.02 -35.73 9.82
N VAL A 22 -17.99 -35.43 9.03
CA VAL A 22 -16.76 -34.82 9.54
C VAL A 22 -17.11 -33.40 9.95
N SER A 23 -17.20 -33.14 11.23
CA SER A 23 -17.29 -31.78 11.77
C SER A 23 -16.13 -30.95 11.23
N PRO A 24 -16.39 -29.73 10.71
CA PRO A 24 -15.30 -28.85 10.33
C PRO A 24 -14.45 -28.57 11.57
N ALA A 25 -13.17 -28.90 11.48
CA ALA A 25 -12.19 -28.61 12.51
C ALA A 25 -12.37 -27.16 12.99
N ALA A 26 -12.47 -26.99 14.29
CA ALA A 26 -12.56 -25.70 14.93
C ALA A 26 -11.50 -24.78 14.36
N ALA A 27 -11.93 -23.68 13.75
CA ALA A 27 -11.06 -22.62 13.32
C ALA A 27 -10.24 -22.18 14.53
N GLN A 28 -8.96 -22.48 14.53
CA GLN A 28 -8.04 -21.97 15.54
C GLN A 28 -8.14 -20.44 15.46
N THR A 29 -8.68 -19.85 16.51
CA THR A 29 -8.65 -18.41 16.75
C THR A 29 -7.17 -18.02 16.84
N THR A 30 -6.61 -17.54 15.72
CA THR A 30 -5.33 -16.84 15.76
C THR A 30 -5.57 -15.57 16.56
N GLY A 31 -5.00 -15.52 17.73
CA GLY A 31 -4.92 -14.31 18.55
C GLY A 31 -4.23 -13.17 17.81
N PRO A 32 -4.21 -11.96 18.38
CA PRO A 32 -3.70 -10.75 17.71
C PRO A 32 -2.30 -11.03 17.17
N ALA A 33 -2.09 -10.67 15.89
CA ALA A 33 -0.93 -10.90 15.01
C ALA A 33 0.23 -11.60 15.72
N GLY A 34 0.30 -12.94 15.56
CA GLY A 34 1.06 -13.84 16.42
C GLY A 34 2.41 -13.29 16.83
N GLN A 35 2.67 -13.21 18.12
CA GLN A 35 4.00 -12.91 18.66
C GLN A 35 4.96 -13.97 18.14
N ILE A 36 5.70 -13.64 17.09
CA ILE A 36 6.74 -14.49 16.54
C ILE A 36 7.78 -14.63 17.66
N LYS A 37 7.93 -15.83 18.22
CA LYS A 37 8.90 -16.11 19.26
C LYS A 37 10.30 -15.97 18.68
N VAL A 38 10.92 -14.81 18.87
CA VAL A 38 12.35 -14.62 18.68
C VAL A 38 13.07 -15.46 19.71
N SER A 39 14.07 -16.25 19.31
CA SER A 39 14.83 -17.07 20.28
C SER A 39 15.48 -16.19 21.35
N PRO A 40 15.70 -16.68 22.57
CA PRO A 40 16.38 -15.89 23.62
C PRO A 40 17.73 -15.32 23.19
N GLU A 41 18.47 -16.08 22.39
CA GLU A 41 19.77 -15.72 21.83
C GLU A 41 19.69 -14.51 20.87
N HIS A 42 18.68 -14.46 20.02
CA HIS A 42 18.46 -13.30 19.16
C HIS A 42 18.08 -12.03 19.94
N LYS A 43 17.40 -12.17 21.10
CA LYS A 43 16.92 -11.01 21.86
C LYS A 43 18.06 -10.13 22.38
N GLU A 44 19.12 -10.74 22.93
CA GLU A 44 20.25 -9.98 23.46
C GLU A 44 21.03 -9.27 22.35
N VAL A 45 21.30 -9.98 21.25
CA VAL A 45 22.00 -9.42 20.08
C VAL A 45 21.21 -8.29 19.46
N PHE A 46 19.89 -8.45 19.34
CA PHE A 46 19.00 -7.41 18.80
C PHE A 46 18.92 -6.20 19.72
N ALA A 47 18.86 -6.40 21.05
CA ALA A 47 18.88 -5.30 22.01
C ALA A 47 20.18 -4.48 21.91
N ALA A 48 21.32 -5.16 21.76
CA ALA A 48 22.61 -4.48 21.57
C ALA A 48 22.70 -3.72 20.23
N PHE A 49 22.11 -4.25 19.16
CA PHE A 49 22.00 -3.56 17.88
C PHE A 49 21.08 -2.32 17.99
N GLU A 50 19.89 -2.49 18.59
CA GLU A 50 18.94 -1.39 18.81
C GLU A 50 19.53 -0.26 19.66
N ALA A 51 20.38 -0.60 20.66
CA ALA A 51 21.07 0.39 21.48
C ALA A 51 22.02 1.26 20.63
N ARG A 52 22.84 0.65 19.76
CA ARG A 52 23.73 1.39 18.84
C ARG A 52 22.96 2.28 17.88
N VAL A 53 21.83 1.81 17.36
CA VAL A 53 20.97 2.64 16.49
C VAL A 53 20.35 3.79 17.28
N LYS A 54 19.98 3.60 18.55
CA LYS A 54 19.49 4.68 19.41
C LYS A 54 20.57 5.74 19.70
N GLU A 55 21.84 5.34 19.87
CA GLU A 55 22.95 6.28 20.01
C GLU A 55 23.09 7.16 18.77
N TYR A 56 23.01 6.54 17.56
CA TYR A 56 22.96 7.31 16.32
C TYR A 56 21.81 8.30 16.31
N VAL A 57 20.60 7.87 16.66
CA VAL A 57 19.41 8.74 16.65
C VAL A 57 19.55 9.89 17.65
N SER A 58 20.08 9.64 18.85
CA SER A 58 20.32 10.69 19.84
C SER A 58 21.30 11.76 19.34
N MET A 59 22.40 11.32 18.71
CA MET A 59 23.35 12.23 18.06
C MET A 59 22.68 13.03 16.93
N ARG A 60 21.92 12.36 16.07
CA ARG A 60 21.19 12.98 14.95
C ARG A 60 20.17 14.02 15.43
N GLU A 61 19.38 13.71 16.45
CA GLU A 61 18.38 14.63 17.05
C GLU A 61 19.05 15.87 17.66
N SER A 62 20.23 15.67 18.31
CA SER A 62 21.02 16.79 18.81
C SER A 62 21.53 17.70 17.70
N LEU A 63 21.90 17.16 16.53
CA LEU A 63 22.32 17.93 15.38
C LEU A 63 21.13 18.66 14.73
N GLU A 64 20.03 17.96 14.53
CA GLU A 64 18.78 18.51 13.97
C GLU A 64 18.24 19.65 14.84
N GLY A 65 18.29 19.52 16.17
CA GLY A 65 17.88 20.55 17.11
C GLY A 65 18.64 21.89 17.00
N LYS A 66 19.80 21.87 16.32
CA LYS A 66 20.59 23.08 16.01
C LYS A 66 20.24 23.70 14.65
N LEU A 67 19.47 23.01 13.83
CA LEU A 67 19.01 23.48 12.53
C LEU A 67 17.67 24.24 12.67
N PRO A 68 17.33 25.12 11.71
CA PRO A 68 15.99 25.69 11.64
C PRO A 68 14.94 24.58 11.57
N LYS A 69 13.93 24.66 12.43
CA LYS A 69 12.84 23.66 12.46
C LYS A 69 12.06 23.70 11.16
N LEU A 70 11.82 22.53 10.59
CA LEU A 70 10.95 22.38 9.44
C LEU A 70 9.48 22.47 9.89
N SER A 71 8.70 23.35 9.24
CA SER A 71 7.27 23.43 9.46
C SER A 71 6.55 22.19 8.94
N LYS A 72 5.35 21.91 9.48
CA LYS A 72 4.51 20.81 8.99
C LYS A 72 3.87 21.10 7.61
N ASP A 73 3.97 22.34 7.18
CA ASP A 73 3.47 22.92 5.93
C ASP A 73 4.61 23.66 5.21
N ALA A 74 5.78 23.04 5.12
CA ALA A 74 6.98 23.64 4.56
C ALA A 74 6.90 23.77 3.03
N LYS A 75 7.61 24.77 2.51
CA LYS A 75 7.84 24.90 1.06
C LYS A 75 8.95 23.96 0.60
N PRO A 76 8.94 23.50 -0.65
CA PRO A 76 9.95 22.58 -1.19
C PRO A 76 11.40 23.03 -0.96
N GLU A 77 11.68 24.34 -1.09
CA GLU A 77 13.01 24.91 -0.87
C GLU A 77 13.47 24.74 0.58
N GLN A 78 12.53 24.84 1.53
CA GLN A 78 12.83 24.67 2.96
C GLN A 78 13.11 23.20 3.26
N ILE A 79 12.36 22.27 2.65
CA ILE A 79 12.56 20.82 2.77
C ILE A 79 13.93 20.43 2.20
N GLU A 80 14.27 20.90 1.00
CA GLU A 80 15.55 20.63 0.35
C GLU A 80 16.73 21.18 1.18
N ALA A 81 16.64 22.42 1.65
CA ALA A 81 17.67 23.07 2.47
C ALA A 81 17.87 22.34 3.80
N HIS A 82 16.78 21.96 4.48
CA HIS A 82 16.83 21.23 5.75
C HIS A 82 17.46 19.84 5.56
N LYS A 83 17.03 19.08 4.54
CA LYS A 83 17.60 17.78 4.18
C LYS A 83 19.11 17.88 3.98
N LYS A 84 19.56 18.86 3.18
CA LYS A 84 20.97 19.08 2.92
C LYS A 84 21.77 19.44 4.17
N ALA A 85 21.26 20.36 4.98
CA ALA A 85 21.92 20.78 6.22
C ALA A 85 22.08 19.62 7.21
N LEU A 86 21.02 18.78 7.35
CA LEU A 86 21.07 17.60 8.19
C LEU A 86 22.05 16.54 7.65
N GLN A 87 22.08 16.31 6.33
CA GLN A 87 23.08 15.45 5.70
C GLN A 87 24.52 15.89 6.03
N ASP A 88 24.80 17.16 5.85
CA ASP A 88 26.14 17.70 6.05
C ASP A 88 26.56 17.61 7.54
N ALA A 89 25.66 17.92 8.46
CA ALA A 89 25.88 17.79 9.90
C ALA A 89 26.15 16.32 10.32
N VAL A 90 25.34 15.38 9.84
CA VAL A 90 25.51 13.95 10.13
C VAL A 90 26.81 13.41 9.53
N ARG A 91 27.17 13.79 8.29
CA ARG A 91 28.44 13.39 7.68
C ARG A 91 29.63 13.86 8.49
N ALA A 92 29.61 15.12 8.93
CA ALA A 92 30.69 15.68 9.76
C ALA A 92 30.83 14.95 11.09
N ALA A 93 29.72 14.69 11.78
CA ALA A 93 29.73 13.98 13.07
C ALA A 93 30.13 12.50 12.95
N ARG A 94 29.97 11.90 11.78
CA ARG A 94 30.27 10.49 11.50
C ARG A 94 31.42 10.30 10.51
N ALA A 95 32.36 11.25 10.43
CA ALA A 95 33.47 11.20 9.46
C ALA A 95 34.33 9.92 9.56
N SER A 96 34.41 9.30 10.74
CA SER A 96 35.16 8.06 10.98
C SER A 96 34.32 6.77 10.84
N ALA A 97 33.03 6.88 10.53
CA ALA A 97 32.15 5.71 10.45
C ALA A 97 32.52 4.77 9.29
N LYS A 98 32.43 3.47 9.55
CA LYS A 98 32.78 2.40 8.60
C LYS A 98 31.69 1.32 8.55
N PRO A 99 31.68 0.49 7.48
CA PRO A 99 30.80 -0.65 7.40
C PRO A 99 31.02 -1.61 8.59
N GLY A 100 29.92 -2.04 9.21
CA GLY A 100 29.92 -2.94 10.36
C GLY A 100 29.90 -2.24 11.73
N ASP A 101 29.92 -0.91 11.79
CA ASP A 101 29.82 -0.19 13.05
C ASP A 101 28.45 -0.40 13.72
N LEU A 102 27.38 -0.49 12.94
CA LEU A 102 26.02 -0.79 13.43
C LEU A 102 25.68 -2.28 13.21
N PHE A 103 25.85 -2.79 12.01
CA PHE A 103 25.72 -4.20 11.68
C PHE A 103 27.00 -4.96 12.07
N THR A 104 27.32 -5.04 13.35
CA THR A 104 28.48 -5.85 13.78
C THR A 104 28.38 -7.28 13.22
N PRO A 105 29.51 -8.01 13.06
CA PRO A 105 29.48 -9.38 12.54
C PRO A 105 28.46 -10.29 13.23
N VAL A 106 28.30 -10.16 14.56
CA VAL A 106 27.33 -10.92 15.34
C VAL A 106 25.90 -10.52 14.98
N ALA A 107 25.57 -9.22 14.99
CA ALA A 107 24.24 -8.73 14.62
C ALA A 107 23.88 -9.10 13.18
N ALA A 108 24.81 -8.94 12.25
CA ALA A 108 24.65 -9.33 10.86
C ALA A 108 24.40 -10.84 10.69
N GLY A 109 25.06 -11.70 11.46
CA GLY A 109 24.82 -13.14 11.49
C GLY A 109 23.37 -13.47 11.84
N HIS A 110 22.90 -12.99 13.00
CA HIS A 110 21.52 -13.21 13.48
C HIS A 110 20.46 -12.60 12.56
N ILE A 111 20.70 -11.43 12.00
CA ILE A 111 19.78 -10.81 11.01
C ILE A 111 19.69 -11.66 9.75
N ARG A 112 20.81 -12.22 9.24
CA ARG A 112 20.76 -13.14 8.09
C ARG A 112 19.97 -14.41 8.38
N GLU A 113 20.06 -14.96 9.59
CA GLU A 113 19.25 -16.12 9.99
C GLU A 113 17.75 -15.80 9.94
N VAL A 114 17.35 -14.65 10.48
CA VAL A 114 15.95 -14.20 10.41
C VAL A 114 15.49 -14.00 8.97
N ILE A 115 16.28 -13.33 8.13
CA ILE A 115 15.98 -13.14 6.72
C ILE A 115 15.85 -14.47 5.97
N LYS A 116 16.78 -15.41 6.25
CA LYS A 116 16.78 -16.75 5.65
C LYS A 116 15.54 -17.57 6.06
N ALA A 117 15.13 -17.46 7.31
CA ALA A 117 13.96 -18.16 7.85
C ALA A 117 12.65 -17.57 7.32
N ASP A 118 12.59 -16.24 7.08
CA ASP A 118 11.44 -15.53 6.56
C ASP A 118 11.34 -15.56 5.03
N ALA A 119 12.42 -15.91 4.33
CA ALA A 119 12.47 -15.93 2.88
C ALA A 119 11.67 -17.13 2.29
N PRO A 120 10.33 -17.11 2.31
CA PRO A 120 9.55 -18.05 1.53
C PRO A 120 9.78 -17.76 0.04
N VAL A 121 9.40 -18.69 -0.79
CA VAL A 121 9.55 -18.71 -2.25
C VAL A 121 9.19 -17.38 -2.95
N LYS A 122 8.40 -16.50 -2.33
CA LYS A 122 7.91 -15.23 -2.88
C LYS A 122 8.93 -14.09 -2.84
N VAL A 123 9.61 -13.85 -1.71
CA VAL A 123 10.70 -12.84 -1.65
C VAL A 123 11.78 -13.18 -2.66
N LYS A 124 11.98 -14.48 -2.93
CA LYS A 124 12.89 -14.95 -3.97
C LYS A 124 12.43 -14.57 -5.39
N ARG A 125 11.13 -14.47 -5.65
CA ARG A 125 10.58 -14.11 -6.96
C ARG A 125 10.58 -12.59 -7.17
N GLU A 126 10.10 -11.82 -6.23
CA GLU A 126 10.06 -10.34 -6.29
C GLU A 126 11.48 -9.75 -6.37
N VAL A 127 12.39 -10.20 -5.49
CA VAL A 127 13.81 -9.81 -5.56
C VAL A 127 14.44 -10.23 -6.88
N ARG A 128 14.09 -11.39 -7.43
CA ARG A 128 14.63 -11.88 -8.71
C ARG A 128 14.11 -11.04 -9.88
N GLU A 129 12.82 -10.71 -9.90
CA GLU A 129 12.21 -9.94 -10.97
C GLU A 129 12.75 -8.51 -10.97
N THR A 130 12.84 -7.87 -9.80
CA THR A 130 13.40 -6.51 -9.66
C THR A 130 14.91 -6.45 -9.93
N VAL A 131 15.67 -7.46 -9.50
CA VAL A 131 17.12 -7.56 -9.79
C VAL A 131 17.39 -7.84 -11.28
N MET A 132 16.50 -8.53 -11.97
CA MET A 132 16.66 -8.81 -13.41
C MET A 132 16.15 -7.67 -14.31
N GLU A 133 15.22 -6.86 -13.83
CA GLU A 133 14.65 -5.73 -14.60
C GLU A 133 15.38 -4.41 -14.37
N SER A 134 16.01 -4.22 -13.21
CA SER A 134 16.87 -3.08 -13.00
C SER A 134 18.18 -3.33 -13.77
N GLU A 135 18.46 -2.53 -14.79
CA GLU A 135 19.83 -2.21 -15.17
C GLU A 135 20.50 -1.50 -13.98
N VAL A 136 20.65 -2.20 -12.85
CA VAL A 136 21.29 -1.65 -11.65
C VAL A 136 22.75 -1.47 -12.02
N LYS A 137 23.09 -0.29 -12.49
CA LYS A 137 24.49 0.15 -12.50
C LYS A 137 24.98 -0.12 -11.09
N ASN A 138 26.05 -0.89 -10.96
CA ASN A 138 26.67 -1.20 -9.68
C ASN A 138 27.05 0.13 -8.98
N VAL A 139 26.12 0.67 -8.21
CA VAL A 139 26.37 1.85 -7.38
C VAL A 139 27.10 1.35 -6.15
N PRO A 140 28.36 1.76 -5.93
CA PRO A 140 29.11 1.32 -4.78
C PRO A 140 28.45 1.83 -3.49
N LEU A 141 28.11 0.90 -2.59
CA LEU A 141 27.59 1.25 -1.28
C LEU A 141 28.69 1.91 -0.45
N ARG A 142 28.37 3.05 0.15
CA ARG A 142 29.29 3.79 1.02
C ARG A 142 28.54 4.35 2.23
N VAL A 143 29.09 4.11 3.42
CA VAL A 143 28.59 4.73 4.65
C VAL A 143 28.68 6.27 4.53
N ASN A 144 27.70 6.97 5.09
CA ASN A 144 27.55 8.43 5.01
C ASN A 144 27.34 9.01 3.61
N HIS A 145 26.97 8.17 2.63
CA HIS A 145 26.56 8.65 1.29
C HIS A 145 25.08 8.31 1.08
N ALA A 146 24.38 9.20 0.40
CA ALA A 146 23.02 8.92 -0.03
C ALA A 146 23.03 7.89 -1.17
N TYR A 147 22.10 6.94 -1.13
CA TYR A 147 21.86 6.09 -2.29
C TYR A 147 21.20 6.92 -3.39
N PRO A 148 21.56 6.75 -4.67
CA PRO A 148 21.00 7.56 -5.74
C PRO A 148 19.48 7.42 -5.84
N GLU A 149 18.77 8.55 -5.86
CA GLU A 149 17.31 8.64 -5.94
C GLU A 149 16.72 8.02 -7.23
N SER A 150 17.55 7.90 -8.28
CA SER A 150 17.17 7.31 -9.56
C SER A 150 17.11 5.77 -9.56
N GLN A 151 17.51 5.12 -8.46
CA GLN A 151 17.55 3.66 -8.35
C GLN A 151 16.38 3.16 -7.51
N GLU A 152 15.65 2.18 -8.03
CA GLU A 152 14.61 1.51 -7.26
C GLU A 152 15.23 0.75 -6.08
N LEU A 153 14.69 0.98 -4.89
CA LEU A 153 15.04 0.26 -3.68
C LEU A 153 13.99 -0.83 -3.45
N LEU A 154 14.46 -2.05 -3.21
CA LEU A 154 13.56 -3.12 -2.83
C LEU A 154 12.91 -2.84 -1.49
N GLU A 155 11.62 -3.06 -1.43
CA GLU A 155 10.84 -2.85 -0.23
C GLU A 155 11.05 -3.96 0.81
N MET A 156 10.81 -3.58 2.05
CA MET A 156 10.81 -4.51 3.16
C MET A 156 9.43 -5.10 3.31
N THR A 157 9.28 -6.42 3.14
CA THR A 157 8.00 -7.06 3.41
C THR A 157 7.61 -6.85 4.87
N PRO A 158 6.36 -6.51 5.18
CA PRO A 158 5.91 -6.30 6.55
C PRO A 158 6.17 -7.51 7.46
N THR A 159 6.02 -8.73 6.95
CA THR A 159 6.31 -9.96 7.69
C THR A 159 7.76 -10.03 8.17
N LEU A 160 8.70 -9.62 7.33
CA LEU A 160 10.12 -9.55 7.71
C LEU A 160 10.38 -8.42 8.71
N LEU A 161 9.79 -7.21 8.50
CA LEU A 161 9.93 -6.09 9.43
C LEU A 161 9.47 -6.42 10.85
N LEU A 162 8.44 -7.25 10.99
CA LEU A 162 7.93 -7.67 12.28
C LEU A 162 8.88 -8.61 13.04
N ARG A 163 9.82 -9.25 12.34
CA ARG A 163 10.81 -10.18 12.89
C ARG A 163 12.18 -9.55 13.15
N LEU A 164 12.51 -8.49 12.40
CA LEU A 164 13.77 -7.75 12.56
C LEU A 164 13.76 -6.89 13.82
N PRO A 165 14.96 -6.48 14.32
CA PRO A 165 15.09 -5.50 15.40
C PRO A 165 14.27 -4.24 15.10
N GLN A 166 13.63 -3.69 16.12
CA GLN A 166 12.79 -2.51 15.96
C GLN A 166 13.63 -1.24 15.84
N LEU A 167 13.38 -0.47 14.80
CA LEU A 167 14.10 0.77 14.57
C LEU A 167 13.32 1.99 15.12
N PRO A 168 14.04 3.03 15.59
CA PRO A 168 13.47 4.36 15.78
C PRO A 168 12.91 4.91 14.46
N LYS A 169 11.93 5.82 14.55
CA LYS A 169 11.25 6.38 13.37
C LYS A 169 12.17 7.09 12.36
N GLN A 170 13.35 7.52 12.79
CA GLN A 170 14.34 8.21 11.95
C GLN A 170 15.11 7.28 11.02
N VAL A 171 15.05 5.96 11.25
CA VAL A 171 15.88 4.98 10.56
C VAL A 171 15.00 3.91 9.94
N LYS A 172 15.41 3.39 8.79
CA LYS A 172 14.71 2.28 8.11
C LYS A 172 15.69 1.28 7.51
N TYR A 173 15.23 0.04 7.37
CA TYR A 173 15.88 -0.96 6.54
C TYR A 173 15.51 -0.75 5.07
N ARG A 174 16.45 -1.07 4.16
CA ARG A 174 16.20 -1.15 2.70
C ARG A 174 17.05 -2.26 2.11
N PHE A 175 16.53 -2.93 1.10
CA PHE A 175 17.34 -3.81 0.27
C PHE A 175 17.85 -3.10 -0.97
N VAL A 176 19.11 -3.37 -1.31
CA VAL A 176 19.71 -3.01 -2.60
C VAL A 176 20.38 -4.26 -3.14
N ASN A 177 19.86 -4.80 -4.22
CA ASN A 177 20.26 -6.13 -4.68
C ASN A 177 20.11 -7.14 -3.53
N ARG A 178 21.20 -7.81 -3.15
CA ARG A 178 21.22 -8.76 -2.03
C ARG A 178 21.69 -8.16 -0.71
N ASN A 179 21.93 -6.86 -0.67
CA ASN A 179 22.47 -6.18 0.50
C ASN A 179 21.36 -5.53 1.34
N LEU A 180 21.48 -5.61 2.66
CA LEU A 180 20.60 -4.90 3.58
C LEU A 180 21.28 -3.61 4.03
N LEU A 181 20.61 -2.50 3.84
CA LEU A 181 21.04 -1.17 4.25
C LEU A 181 20.27 -0.70 5.46
N LEU A 182 20.94 0.06 6.32
CA LEU A 182 20.33 0.89 7.35
C LEU A 182 20.42 2.35 6.86
N VAL A 183 19.28 3.02 6.71
CA VAL A 183 19.20 4.33 6.06
C VAL A 183 18.48 5.32 6.96
N ASP A 184 18.99 6.54 7.06
CA ASP A 184 18.26 7.66 7.67
C ASP A 184 17.11 8.08 6.75
N ARG A 185 15.89 8.15 7.28
CA ARG A 185 14.67 8.39 6.48
C ARG A 185 14.59 9.79 5.89
N GLU A 186 15.12 10.78 6.57
CA GLU A 186 14.95 12.19 6.18
C GLU A 186 16.06 12.68 5.30
N ASN A 187 17.28 12.28 5.63
CA ASN A 187 18.46 12.74 4.87
C ASN A 187 18.94 11.72 3.83
N GLY A 188 18.41 10.48 3.83
CA GLY A 188 18.73 9.46 2.83
C GLY A 188 20.13 8.85 2.95
N LEU A 189 20.90 9.14 4.01
CA LEU A 189 22.25 8.62 4.18
C LEU A 189 22.24 7.14 4.55
N ILE A 190 23.09 6.35 3.89
CA ILE A 190 23.40 4.99 4.31
C ILE A 190 24.22 5.09 5.61
N LEU A 191 23.63 4.59 6.69
CA LEU A 191 24.26 4.59 8.01
C LEU A 191 25.21 3.40 8.17
N ASP A 192 24.81 2.27 7.62
CA ASP A 192 25.57 1.03 7.56
C ASP A 192 24.93 0.08 6.54
N TYR A 193 25.65 -0.96 6.14
CA TYR A 193 25.13 -2.00 5.27
C TYR A 193 25.79 -3.35 5.53
N MET A 194 25.06 -4.42 5.26
CA MET A 194 25.57 -5.78 5.25
C MET A 194 25.38 -6.40 3.86
N THR A 195 26.45 -6.97 3.33
CA THR A 195 26.43 -7.66 2.05
C THR A 195 25.80 -9.05 2.16
N ASP A 196 25.28 -9.56 1.03
CA ASP A 196 24.73 -10.92 0.94
C ASP A 196 23.70 -11.26 2.05
N ALA A 197 22.87 -10.29 2.39
CA ALA A 197 21.78 -10.47 3.34
C ALA A 197 20.70 -11.43 2.82
N LEU A 198 20.45 -11.41 1.50
CA LEU A 198 19.54 -12.35 0.85
C LEU A 198 20.27 -13.55 0.27
N PRO A 199 19.70 -14.76 0.35
CA PRO A 199 20.29 -15.95 -0.25
C PRO A 199 20.36 -15.81 -1.79
N PRO A 200 21.34 -16.46 -2.45
CA PRO A 200 21.40 -16.46 -3.91
C PRO A 200 20.13 -17.09 -4.50
N PRO A 201 19.68 -16.62 -5.67
CA PRO A 201 18.52 -17.17 -6.35
C PRO A 201 18.77 -18.65 -6.71
N GLN A 202 17.86 -19.54 -6.30
CA GLN A 202 17.91 -20.93 -6.74
C GLN A 202 17.31 -21.03 -8.14
N VAL A 203 18.08 -21.51 -9.09
CA VAL A 203 17.61 -21.83 -10.45
C VAL A 203 16.74 -23.08 -10.36
N LYS A 204 15.43 -22.94 -10.52
CA LYS A 204 14.53 -24.05 -10.83
C LYS A 204 13.65 -23.67 -12.01
N ASP A 205 13.57 -24.63 -12.92
CA ASP A 205 12.96 -24.53 -14.24
C ASP A 205 11.48 -24.12 -14.24
N ARG A 206 11.10 -23.48 -15.33
CA ARG A 206 9.72 -23.14 -15.69
C ARG A 206 8.90 -24.42 -15.88
N ALA A 207 7.80 -24.54 -15.15
CA ALA A 207 6.66 -25.33 -15.59
C ALA A 207 5.43 -24.42 -15.62
N ALA A 208 4.89 -24.28 -16.80
CA ALA A 208 3.62 -23.58 -17.04
C ALA A 208 2.47 -24.47 -16.59
N SER A 209 1.48 -23.90 -15.95
CA SER A 209 0.16 -24.51 -15.83
C SER A 209 -0.91 -23.47 -16.15
N SER A 210 -1.57 -23.75 -17.26
CA SER A 210 -2.83 -23.17 -17.68
C SER A 210 -3.97 -23.94 -17.02
N GLU A 211 -4.95 -23.26 -16.49
CA GLU A 211 -6.33 -23.78 -16.44
C GLU A 211 -7.34 -22.64 -16.34
N ASP A 212 -8.28 -22.68 -17.28
CA ASP A 212 -9.40 -21.75 -17.45
C ASP A 212 -10.54 -22.10 -16.53
N ALA A 213 -11.21 -21.08 -15.99
CA ALA A 213 -12.64 -21.19 -15.65
C ALA A 213 -13.32 -19.83 -15.68
N ASN A 214 -14.25 -19.69 -16.59
CA ASN A 214 -15.05 -18.52 -16.87
C ASN A 214 -16.37 -18.61 -16.07
N VAL A 215 -16.66 -17.62 -15.18
CA VAL A 215 -18.02 -17.35 -14.71
C VAL A 215 -18.19 -15.85 -14.54
N GLY A 216 -18.90 -15.24 -15.46
CA GLY A 216 -19.27 -13.82 -15.42
C GLY A 216 -20.46 -13.58 -14.47
N ALA A 217 -20.31 -12.69 -13.51
CA ALA A 217 -21.41 -12.12 -12.75
C ALA A 217 -21.76 -10.74 -13.33
N ARG A 218 -22.99 -10.59 -13.81
CA ARG A 218 -23.53 -9.31 -14.29
C ARG A 218 -23.75 -8.38 -13.11
N VAL A 219 -23.03 -7.27 -13.08
CA VAL A 219 -23.32 -6.14 -12.20
C VAL A 219 -24.40 -5.29 -12.90
N SER A 220 -25.55 -5.13 -12.25
CA SER A 220 -26.65 -4.34 -12.76
C SER A 220 -26.27 -2.86 -12.79
N ALA A 221 -26.10 -2.31 -13.98
CA ALA A 221 -25.96 -0.89 -14.21
C ALA A 221 -27.37 -0.25 -14.17
N ASN A 222 -27.72 0.30 -13.01
CA ASN A 222 -28.93 1.10 -12.90
C ASN A 222 -28.58 2.39 -12.14
N THR A 223 -28.10 3.38 -12.84
CA THR A 223 -27.93 4.74 -12.33
C THR A 223 -28.82 5.69 -13.11
N THR A 224 -29.82 6.25 -12.44
CA THR A 224 -30.68 7.31 -12.94
C THR A 224 -30.01 8.69 -12.74
N ALA A 225 -28.78 8.86 -13.15
CA ALA A 225 -28.14 10.17 -13.22
C ALA A 225 -28.32 10.74 -14.64
N ARG A 226 -28.79 11.98 -14.76
CA ARG A 226 -28.84 12.68 -16.05
C ARG A 226 -27.41 13.01 -16.48
N PRO A 227 -26.95 12.53 -17.64
CA PRO A 227 -25.62 12.90 -18.15
C PRO A 227 -25.58 14.41 -18.42
N ILE A 228 -24.48 15.05 -17.98
CA ILE A 228 -24.20 16.42 -18.41
C ILE A 228 -23.73 16.35 -19.87
N PRO A 229 -24.32 17.11 -20.79
CA PRO A 229 -23.93 17.06 -22.19
C PRO A 229 -22.43 17.34 -22.39
N GLY A 230 -21.72 16.40 -23.02
CA GLY A 230 -20.29 16.49 -23.32
C GLY A 230 -19.31 15.96 -22.27
N LEU A 231 -19.76 15.62 -21.07
CA LEU A 231 -18.98 14.90 -20.06
C LEU A 231 -19.75 13.62 -19.70
N GLY A 232 -19.12 12.46 -19.85
CA GLY A 232 -19.74 11.18 -19.49
C GLY A 232 -19.89 10.96 -17.97
N LEU A 233 -20.27 11.99 -17.20
CA LEU A 233 -20.46 11.92 -15.75
C LEU A 233 -21.66 11.03 -15.41
N THR A 234 -21.42 9.98 -14.60
CA THR A 234 -22.43 9.03 -14.15
C THR A 234 -22.73 9.14 -12.65
N LEU A 235 -21.98 9.99 -11.93
CA LEU A 235 -22.18 10.23 -10.51
C LEU A 235 -23.43 11.08 -10.26
N PRO A 236 -24.22 10.78 -9.22
CA PRO A 236 -25.51 11.46 -8.99
C PRO A 236 -25.40 12.91 -8.56
N ASN A 237 -24.24 13.34 -8.02
CA ASN A 237 -23.97 14.70 -7.54
C ASN A 237 -24.99 15.19 -6.51
N LYS A 238 -25.26 14.34 -5.50
CA LYS A 238 -26.28 14.59 -4.45
C LYS A 238 -25.86 15.71 -3.51
N ASP A 239 -26.81 16.46 -3.00
CA ASP A 239 -26.56 17.47 -1.98
C ASP A 239 -25.95 16.82 -0.71
N ASN A 240 -25.06 17.56 -0.04
CA ASN A 240 -24.36 17.12 1.19
C ASN A 240 -23.56 15.82 1.07
N SER A 241 -23.29 15.34 -0.14
CA SER A 241 -22.43 14.19 -0.36
C SER A 241 -20.95 14.54 -0.18
N VAL A 242 -20.15 13.55 0.24
CA VAL A 242 -18.68 13.68 0.27
C VAL A 242 -18.12 13.32 -1.10
N ARG A 243 -17.50 14.29 -1.78
CA ARG A 243 -17.00 14.15 -3.16
C ARG A 243 -15.49 14.31 -3.21
N PHE A 244 -14.84 13.33 -3.80
CA PHE A 244 -13.38 13.34 -3.92
C PHE A 244 -12.90 12.63 -5.18
N MET A 245 -11.66 12.91 -5.52
CA MET A 245 -10.91 12.27 -6.62
C MET A 245 -9.90 11.28 -6.03
N VAL A 246 -9.57 10.22 -6.77
CA VAL A 246 -8.47 9.30 -6.43
C VAL A 246 -7.55 9.16 -7.63
N VAL A 247 -6.26 9.30 -7.39
CA VAL A 247 -5.22 9.14 -8.41
C VAL A 247 -3.89 8.76 -7.76
N GLY A 248 -3.10 7.91 -8.39
CA GLY A 248 -1.75 7.54 -7.98
C GLY A 248 -0.77 7.57 -9.13
N ASP A 249 0.51 7.39 -8.82
CA ASP A 249 1.60 7.23 -9.78
C ASP A 249 1.67 8.42 -10.76
N THR A 250 1.58 9.63 -10.19
CA THR A 250 1.35 10.85 -10.96
C THR A 250 2.65 11.56 -11.38
N GLY A 251 3.46 12.00 -10.48
CA GLY A 251 4.56 12.96 -10.50
C GLY A 251 5.63 12.83 -11.58
N THR A 252 5.25 12.71 -12.84
CA THR A 252 6.17 12.64 -13.99
C THR A 252 6.45 14.01 -14.64
N GLY A 253 5.50 14.96 -14.54
CA GLY A 253 5.51 16.21 -15.31
C GLY A 253 5.33 15.99 -16.81
N SER A 254 4.97 14.78 -17.24
CA SER A 254 4.82 14.42 -18.64
C SER A 254 3.63 15.13 -19.31
N ARG A 255 3.66 15.17 -20.64
CA ARG A 255 2.53 15.67 -21.43
C ARG A 255 1.25 14.92 -21.11
N GLN A 256 1.32 13.60 -20.96
CA GLN A 256 0.16 12.75 -20.70
C GLN A 256 -0.44 13.04 -19.31
N GLN A 257 0.38 13.27 -18.29
CA GLN A 257 -0.11 13.69 -16.97
C GLN A 257 -0.84 15.05 -17.06
N ASN A 258 -0.29 16.02 -17.81
CA ASN A 258 -0.92 17.32 -18.01
C ASN A 258 -2.26 17.21 -18.76
N GLU A 259 -2.35 16.35 -19.78
CA GLU A 259 -3.58 16.07 -20.50
C GLU A 259 -4.65 15.45 -19.61
N LEU A 260 -4.25 14.50 -18.73
CA LEU A 260 -5.17 13.91 -17.75
C LEU A 260 -5.65 14.95 -16.73
N ALA A 261 -4.74 15.80 -16.23
CA ALA A 261 -5.09 16.89 -15.31
C ALA A 261 -6.09 17.88 -15.95
N ALA A 262 -5.97 18.17 -17.23
CA ALA A 262 -6.95 19.00 -17.94
C ALA A 262 -8.35 18.35 -17.96
N VAL A 263 -8.44 17.02 -18.02
CA VAL A 263 -9.71 16.30 -17.90
C VAL A 263 -10.25 16.40 -16.47
N MET A 264 -9.41 16.21 -15.46
CA MET A 264 -9.80 16.36 -14.03
C MET A 264 -10.38 17.75 -13.75
N ILE A 265 -9.77 18.81 -14.30
CA ILE A 265 -10.22 20.21 -14.17
C ILE A 265 -11.59 20.41 -14.82
N ARG A 266 -11.83 19.84 -16.01
CA ARG A 266 -13.15 19.90 -16.66
C ARG A 266 -14.22 19.18 -15.83
N TYR A 267 -13.92 18.00 -15.33
CA TYR A 267 -14.85 17.25 -14.48
C TYR A 267 -15.14 17.98 -13.17
N ARG A 268 -14.15 18.69 -12.59
CA ARG A 268 -14.32 19.49 -11.38
C ARG A 268 -15.41 20.57 -11.52
N GLN A 269 -15.61 21.11 -12.71
CA GLN A 269 -16.66 22.10 -12.98
C GLN A 269 -18.07 21.49 -12.89
N ALA A 270 -18.23 20.25 -13.31
CA ALA A 270 -19.50 19.54 -13.32
C ALA A 270 -19.74 18.72 -12.03
N PHE A 271 -18.68 18.25 -11.41
CA PHE A 271 -18.68 17.46 -10.18
C PHE A 271 -17.72 18.11 -9.19
N PRO A 272 -18.22 18.98 -8.29
CA PRO A 272 -17.39 19.82 -7.43
C PRO A 272 -16.76 19.04 -6.27
N PHE A 273 -15.82 18.12 -6.57
CA PHE A 273 -15.06 17.41 -5.55
C PHE A 273 -14.19 18.38 -4.75
N GLU A 274 -14.08 18.14 -3.44
CA GLU A 274 -13.40 19.04 -2.51
C GLU A 274 -11.92 18.70 -2.31
N PHE A 275 -11.57 17.44 -2.51
CA PHE A 275 -10.21 16.94 -2.31
C PHE A 275 -9.88 15.77 -3.22
N ALA A 276 -8.58 15.46 -3.28
CA ALA A 276 -8.02 14.31 -3.95
C ALA A 276 -7.28 13.42 -2.95
N LEU A 277 -7.42 12.11 -3.09
CA LEU A 277 -6.54 11.13 -2.48
C LEU A 277 -5.44 10.79 -3.49
N MET A 278 -4.18 10.99 -3.11
CA MET A 278 -3.02 10.54 -3.87
C MET A 278 -2.53 9.21 -3.27
N VAL A 279 -2.56 8.15 -4.06
CA VAL A 279 -2.25 6.80 -3.59
C VAL A 279 -0.78 6.40 -3.82
N GLY A 280 0.13 7.35 -3.61
CA GLY A 280 1.57 7.17 -3.68
C GLY A 280 2.17 7.36 -5.06
N ASP A 281 3.50 7.32 -5.10
CA ASP A 281 4.32 7.72 -6.24
C ASP A 281 3.93 9.10 -6.74
N ASN A 282 3.95 10.04 -5.77
CA ASN A 282 3.59 11.43 -5.99
C ASN A 282 4.64 12.16 -6.82
N MET A 283 5.89 11.67 -6.78
CA MET A 283 7.04 12.19 -7.53
C MET A 283 7.90 11.07 -8.09
N TYR A 284 8.30 11.16 -9.34
CA TYR A 284 9.27 10.28 -9.96
C TYR A 284 10.59 11.00 -10.21
N GLY A 285 11.70 10.36 -9.86
CA GLY A 285 13.04 10.95 -9.98
C GLY A 285 13.33 11.91 -8.84
N GLY A 286 13.85 13.11 -9.12
CA GLY A 286 14.23 14.04 -8.07
C GLY A 286 13.06 14.72 -7.37
N GLU A 287 13.26 15.12 -6.12
CA GLU A 287 12.32 15.87 -5.27
C GLU A 287 12.90 17.23 -4.85
N LYS A 288 13.54 17.93 -5.77
CA LYS A 288 13.95 19.31 -5.58
C LYS A 288 12.77 20.27 -5.74
N ALA A 289 12.92 21.50 -5.26
CA ALA A 289 11.86 22.51 -5.38
C ALA A 289 11.31 22.66 -6.81
N LYS A 290 12.17 22.63 -7.83
CA LYS A 290 11.76 22.66 -9.24
C LYS A 290 10.89 21.45 -9.64
N ASP A 291 11.13 20.29 -9.03
CA ASP A 291 10.40 19.06 -9.35
C ASP A 291 8.96 19.14 -8.83
N TYR A 292 8.77 19.62 -7.60
CA TYR A 292 7.43 19.90 -7.05
C TYR A 292 6.66 20.88 -7.94
N LYS A 293 7.35 21.95 -8.39
CA LYS A 293 6.73 22.93 -9.27
C LYS A 293 6.24 22.31 -10.58
N VAL A 294 7.12 21.62 -11.34
CA VAL A 294 6.80 21.17 -12.70
C VAL A 294 5.98 19.87 -12.75
N LYS A 295 6.10 19.03 -11.71
CA LYS A 295 5.43 17.71 -11.68
C LYS A 295 4.10 17.73 -10.93
N PHE A 296 3.86 18.74 -10.09
CA PHE A 296 2.66 18.85 -9.26
C PHE A 296 1.99 20.22 -9.36
N GLU A 297 2.66 21.32 -8.95
CA GLU A 297 2.01 22.61 -8.84
C GLU A 297 1.51 23.14 -10.18
N ASP A 298 2.35 23.14 -11.22
CA ASP A 298 1.98 23.62 -12.53
C ASP A 298 0.92 22.71 -13.18
N VAL A 299 0.99 21.40 -12.95
CA VAL A 299 0.03 20.41 -13.47
C VAL A 299 -1.37 20.62 -12.87
N TYR A 300 -1.45 20.83 -11.56
CA TYR A 300 -2.73 20.92 -10.83
C TYR A 300 -3.09 22.35 -10.41
N ARG A 301 -2.41 23.37 -10.96
CA ARG A 301 -2.62 24.80 -10.61
C ARG A 301 -4.10 25.20 -10.54
N PRO A 302 -4.95 24.90 -11.57
CA PRO A 302 -6.35 25.31 -11.52
C PRO A 302 -7.17 24.63 -10.41
N LEU A 303 -6.78 23.44 -9.95
CA LEU A 303 -7.40 22.76 -8.81
C LEU A 303 -6.93 23.38 -7.49
N LEU A 304 -5.64 23.69 -7.39
CA LEU A 304 -5.04 24.34 -6.20
C LEU A 304 -5.64 25.74 -6.01
N ASP A 305 -5.80 26.52 -7.06
CA ASP A 305 -6.43 27.84 -7.04
C ASP A 305 -7.90 27.78 -6.57
N GLN A 306 -8.60 26.70 -6.90
CA GLN A 306 -9.96 26.39 -6.41
C GLN A 306 -9.97 25.76 -5.01
N LYS A 307 -8.83 25.72 -4.31
CA LYS A 307 -8.67 25.19 -2.94
C LYS A 307 -8.97 23.69 -2.81
N VAL A 308 -8.85 22.91 -3.88
CA VAL A 308 -8.88 21.45 -3.79
C VAL A 308 -7.69 20.98 -2.97
N LYS A 309 -7.93 20.21 -1.90
CA LYS A 309 -6.89 19.67 -1.05
C LYS A 309 -6.40 18.33 -1.58
N PHE A 310 -5.10 18.11 -1.56
CA PHE A 310 -4.52 16.81 -1.92
C PHE A 310 -4.03 16.12 -0.65
N TYR A 311 -4.58 14.95 -0.34
CA TYR A 311 -4.19 14.12 0.79
C TYR A 311 -3.35 12.95 0.28
N ALA A 312 -2.02 13.04 0.43
CA ALA A 312 -1.11 12.07 -0.14
C ALA A 312 -0.81 10.90 0.80
N SER A 313 -0.59 9.73 0.24
CA SER A 313 0.20 8.65 0.84
C SER A 313 1.55 8.56 0.14
N LEU A 314 2.52 7.90 0.76
CA LEU A 314 3.85 7.71 0.16
C LEU A 314 3.90 6.43 -0.66
N GLY A 315 4.44 6.52 -1.88
CA GLY A 315 4.84 5.38 -2.71
C GLY A 315 6.33 5.05 -2.60
N ASN A 316 6.77 4.00 -3.29
CA ASN A 316 8.16 3.55 -3.21
C ASN A 316 9.16 4.49 -3.90
N HIS A 317 8.69 5.34 -4.80
CA HIS A 317 9.48 6.41 -5.40
C HIS A 317 9.52 7.70 -4.58
N ASP A 318 8.72 7.81 -3.51
CA ASP A 318 8.59 9.02 -2.71
C ASP A 318 9.57 9.06 -1.53
N GLU A 319 10.16 10.24 -1.29
CA GLU A 319 10.92 10.49 -0.09
C GLU A 319 10.00 10.78 1.12
N ALA A 320 10.42 10.33 2.31
CA ALA A 320 9.65 10.56 3.53
C ALA A 320 9.43 12.05 3.84
N ASN A 321 10.27 12.94 3.31
CA ASN A 321 10.18 14.38 3.50
C ASN A 321 8.99 15.04 2.80
N GLN A 322 8.36 14.37 1.83
CA GLN A 322 7.08 14.82 1.25
C GLN A 322 6.01 15.07 2.31
N ARG A 323 6.09 14.40 3.48
CA ARG A 323 5.14 14.62 4.59
C ARG A 323 5.10 16.04 5.12
N PHE A 324 6.13 16.85 4.84
CA PHE A 324 6.19 18.26 5.22
C PHE A 324 5.70 19.21 4.13
N TYR A 325 5.49 18.72 2.89
CA TYR A 325 5.06 19.56 1.79
C TYR A 325 3.60 20.00 1.99
N ASP A 326 3.37 21.30 2.02
CA ASP A 326 2.10 21.91 2.40
C ASP A 326 0.90 21.45 1.57
N HIS A 327 1.08 21.25 0.27
CA HIS A 327 -0.01 20.81 -0.62
C HIS A 327 -0.41 19.35 -0.43
N PHE A 328 0.42 18.50 0.19
CA PHE A 328 0.12 17.08 0.39
C PHE A 328 -0.69 16.80 1.66
N ASN A 329 -0.92 17.81 2.51
CA ASN A 329 -1.76 17.74 3.71
C ASN A 329 -1.45 16.55 4.65
N MET A 330 -0.21 16.08 4.65
CA MET A 330 0.27 15.00 5.52
C MET A 330 0.60 15.47 6.93
N ASN A 331 0.73 16.78 7.16
CA ASN A 331 0.99 17.42 8.46
C ASN A 331 2.23 16.90 9.19
N GLY A 332 3.27 16.51 8.47
CA GLY A 332 4.52 15.96 9.00
C GLY A 332 4.46 14.47 9.38
N GLU A 333 3.37 13.77 9.06
CA GLU A 333 3.18 12.35 9.39
C GLU A 333 3.24 11.47 8.14
N GLU A 334 3.86 10.30 8.22
CA GLU A 334 3.92 9.34 7.10
C GLU A 334 2.63 8.51 6.96
N TYR A 335 1.81 8.46 8.01
CA TYR A 335 0.50 7.83 8.06
C TYR A 335 -0.41 8.61 9.00
N TYR A 336 -1.65 8.82 8.59
CA TYR A 336 -2.56 9.70 9.31
C TYR A 336 -4.03 9.36 9.02
N GLN A 337 -4.93 9.98 9.77
CA GLN A 337 -6.38 9.86 9.63
C GLN A 337 -7.01 11.25 9.52
N PHE A 338 -8.03 11.36 8.68
CA PHE A 338 -8.92 12.52 8.67
C PHE A 338 -10.37 12.08 8.40
N LYS A 339 -11.32 12.98 8.67
CA LYS A 339 -12.75 12.75 8.43
C LYS A 339 -13.34 13.80 7.50
N LYS A 340 -14.31 13.36 6.70
CA LYS A 340 -15.20 14.21 5.91
C LYS A 340 -16.61 13.65 6.02
N GLY A 341 -17.54 14.43 6.59
CA GLY A 341 -18.85 13.91 6.91
C GLY A 341 -18.75 12.63 7.75
N ASP A 342 -19.48 11.59 7.37
CA ASP A 342 -19.46 10.28 8.02
C ASP A 342 -18.49 9.28 7.37
N VAL A 343 -17.44 9.78 6.75
CA VAL A 343 -16.37 8.99 6.13
C VAL A 343 -15.05 9.24 6.84
N SER A 344 -14.43 8.18 7.34
CA SER A 344 -13.05 8.20 7.85
C SER A 344 -12.09 7.72 6.79
N PHE A 345 -11.01 8.46 6.61
CA PHE A 345 -9.94 8.18 5.67
C PHE A 345 -8.66 7.87 6.43
N TYR A 346 -8.01 6.75 6.08
CA TYR A 346 -6.75 6.29 6.66
C TYR A 346 -5.68 6.24 5.58
N SER A 347 -4.75 7.19 5.61
CA SER A 347 -3.51 7.13 4.84
C SER A 347 -2.52 6.22 5.55
N LEU A 348 -2.01 5.21 4.86
CA LEU A 348 -1.00 4.30 5.41
C LEU A 348 0.29 4.38 4.58
N ASN A 349 1.44 4.21 5.24
CA ASN A 349 2.71 4.05 4.56
C ASN A 349 2.97 2.55 4.32
N SER A 350 2.61 2.06 3.15
CA SER A 350 2.82 0.66 2.77
C SER A 350 4.28 0.32 2.47
N ASN A 351 5.15 1.32 2.24
CA ASN A 351 6.60 1.13 2.07
C ASN A 351 7.28 0.59 3.34
N TYR A 352 6.70 0.85 4.51
CA TYR A 352 7.30 0.50 5.77
C TYR A 352 6.24 0.27 6.86
N MET A 353 5.53 -0.86 6.77
CA MET A 353 4.45 -1.25 7.70
C MET A 353 5.04 -1.93 8.94
N ASP A 354 5.50 -1.12 9.89
CA ASP A 354 6.08 -1.59 11.13
C ASP A 354 5.04 -1.79 12.26
N LYS A 355 5.49 -2.32 13.41
CA LYS A 355 4.63 -2.54 14.58
C LYS A 355 3.97 -1.27 15.09
N LYS A 356 4.63 -0.12 14.99
CA LYS A 356 4.10 1.15 15.48
C LYS A 356 2.94 1.62 14.63
N GLN A 357 3.09 1.55 13.30
CA GLN A 357 2.02 1.89 12.38
C GLN A 357 0.83 0.95 12.52
N LEU A 358 1.07 -0.37 12.62
CA LEU A 358 0.00 -1.34 12.83
C LEU A 358 -0.77 -1.10 14.13
N ALA A 359 -0.07 -0.85 15.25
CA ALA A 359 -0.70 -0.55 16.52
C ALA A 359 -1.48 0.78 16.48
N TRP A 360 -0.93 1.82 15.85
CA TRP A 360 -1.61 3.08 15.64
C TRP A 360 -2.89 2.88 14.81
N PHE A 361 -2.79 2.15 13.72
CA PHE A 361 -3.91 1.90 12.82
C PHE A 361 -5.03 1.11 13.52
N GLU A 362 -4.69 0.04 14.23
CA GLU A 362 -5.66 -0.73 15.02
C GLU A 362 -6.36 0.14 16.07
N ASN A 363 -5.61 0.94 16.82
CA ASN A 363 -6.19 1.85 17.81
C ASN A 363 -7.14 2.88 17.18
N LYS A 364 -6.79 3.43 16.02
CA LYS A 364 -7.64 4.37 15.29
C LYS A 364 -8.91 3.72 14.78
N LEU A 365 -8.81 2.54 14.18
CA LEU A 365 -9.98 1.77 13.71
C LEU A 365 -10.91 1.38 14.85
N LYS A 366 -10.36 0.95 15.99
CA LYS A 366 -11.13 0.56 17.18
C LYS A 366 -11.97 1.71 17.75
N ALA A 367 -11.43 2.91 17.71
CA ALA A 367 -12.10 4.12 18.23
C ALA A 367 -13.05 4.77 17.21
N ASP A 368 -13.06 4.32 15.95
CA ASP A 368 -13.79 4.98 14.87
C ASP A 368 -15.21 4.46 14.72
N THR A 369 -16.17 5.36 14.82
CA THR A 369 -17.61 5.11 14.67
C THR A 369 -18.16 5.57 13.32
N ALA A 370 -17.33 6.04 12.38
CA ALA A 370 -17.78 6.47 11.09
C ALA A 370 -18.44 5.32 10.32
N LYS A 371 -19.50 5.62 9.58
CA LYS A 371 -20.22 4.67 8.75
C LYS A 371 -19.31 4.09 7.66
N TRP A 372 -18.56 4.95 6.98
CA TRP A 372 -17.61 4.56 5.95
C TRP A 372 -16.18 4.67 6.44
N LYS A 373 -15.43 3.60 6.29
CA LYS A 373 -13.98 3.56 6.55
C LYS A 373 -13.25 3.24 5.27
N VAL A 374 -12.44 4.18 4.81
CA VAL A 374 -11.66 4.11 3.58
C VAL A 374 -10.19 4.09 3.94
N ALA A 375 -9.46 3.05 3.56
CA ALA A 375 -8.00 3.02 3.65
C ALA A 375 -7.39 3.31 2.27
N TYR A 376 -6.28 4.06 2.23
CA TYR A 376 -5.56 4.30 0.99
C TYR A 376 -4.05 4.32 1.24
N PHE A 377 -3.32 3.74 0.32
CA PHE A 377 -1.87 3.57 0.36
C PHE A 377 -1.38 3.09 -1.00
N HIS A 378 -0.04 2.92 -1.15
CA HIS A 378 0.52 2.68 -2.46
C HIS A 378 0.38 1.23 -2.95
N HIS A 379 0.89 0.24 -2.20
CA HIS A 379 1.00 -1.14 -2.66
C HIS A 379 -0.32 -1.92 -2.55
N PRO A 380 -0.85 -2.49 -3.65
CA PRO A 380 -2.14 -3.14 -3.63
C PRO A 380 -2.10 -4.51 -2.94
N PRO A 381 -2.96 -4.78 -1.92
CA PRO A 381 -3.07 -6.11 -1.31
C PRO A 381 -3.52 -7.19 -2.28
N TYR A 382 -4.25 -6.79 -3.31
CA TYR A 382 -4.73 -7.61 -4.41
C TYR A 382 -4.51 -6.87 -5.73
N SER A 383 -3.96 -7.57 -6.71
CA SER A 383 -3.77 -7.10 -8.08
C SER A 383 -3.70 -8.26 -9.05
N SER A 384 -4.14 -8.04 -10.26
CA SER A 384 -3.91 -8.94 -11.40
C SER A 384 -2.78 -8.46 -12.32
N GLY A 385 -1.97 -7.50 -11.88
CA GLY A 385 -0.80 -7.03 -12.60
C GLY A 385 0.21 -8.13 -12.90
N GLY A 386 0.83 -8.04 -14.07
CA GLY A 386 1.85 -8.99 -14.53
C GLY A 386 3.19 -8.73 -13.86
N LYS A 387 3.52 -7.45 -13.68
CA LYS A 387 4.83 -7.02 -13.19
C LYS A 387 4.98 -7.19 -11.67
N HIS A 388 4.14 -6.55 -10.88
CA HIS A 388 4.26 -6.61 -9.41
C HIS A 388 3.24 -7.58 -8.81
N GLY A 389 1.96 -7.42 -9.13
CA GLY A 389 0.88 -8.26 -8.62
C GLY A 389 0.46 -7.90 -7.20
N SER A 390 -0.09 -8.87 -6.48
CA SER A 390 -0.62 -8.66 -5.13
C SER A 390 0.47 -8.61 -4.07
N GLU A 391 0.46 -7.59 -3.20
CA GLU A 391 1.33 -7.49 -2.03
C GLU A 391 0.82 -8.38 -0.87
N VAL A 392 1.16 -9.66 -0.95
CA VAL A 392 0.64 -10.67 -0.02
C VAL A 392 1.13 -10.44 1.41
N GLY A 393 2.40 -10.07 1.59
CA GLY A 393 2.94 -9.79 2.93
C GLY A 393 2.26 -8.60 3.61
N LEU A 394 1.91 -7.56 2.85
CA LEU A 394 1.11 -6.45 3.35
C LEU A 394 -0.31 -6.91 3.71
N ARG A 395 -0.94 -7.65 2.79
CA ARG A 395 -2.29 -8.19 3.01
C ARG A 395 -2.39 -9.02 4.29
N GLU A 396 -1.42 -9.89 4.55
CA GLU A 396 -1.40 -10.76 5.74
C GLU A 396 -1.47 -9.99 7.05
N VAL A 397 -0.91 -8.78 7.10
CA VAL A 397 -0.86 -7.99 8.34
C VAL A 397 -1.98 -6.95 8.47
N ILE A 398 -2.51 -6.41 7.36
CA ILE A 398 -3.53 -5.34 7.42
C ILE A 398 -4.96 -5.84 7.23
N GLU A 399 -5.20 -6.84 6.37
CA GLU A 399 -6.55 -7.30 6.07
C GLU A 399 -7.30 -7.87 7.29
N PRO A 400 -6.66 -8.58 8.25
CA PRO A 400 -7.32 -8.97 9.48
C PRO A 400 -7.88 -7.78 10.28
N LEU A 401 -7.19 -6.64 10.26
CA LEU A 401 -7.66 -5.40 10.89
C LEU A 401 -8.83 -4.80 10.09
N PHE A 402 -8.74 -4.79 8.77
CA PHE A 402 -9.82 -4.32 7.90
C PHE A 402 -11.12 -5.08 8.15
N VAL A 403 -11.06 -6.41 8.17
CA VAL A 403 -12.22 -7.27 8.42
C VAL A 403 -12.79 -7.05 9.83
N ARG A 404 -11.90 -7.02 10.84
CA ARG A 404 -12.31 -6.88 12.25
C ARG A 404 -13.03 -5.58 12.54
N TYR A 405 -12.56 -4.47 11.95
CA TYR A 405 -13.02 -3.12 12.26
C TYR A 405 -13.86 -2.48 11.15
N GLY A 406 -14.24 -3.25 10.14
CA GLY A 406 -15.19 -2.86 9.11
C GLY A 406 -14.69 -1.78 8.15
N VAL A 407 -13.45 -1.91 7.66
CA VAL A 407 -13.00 -1.11 6.50
C VAL A 407 -13.81 -1.54 5.28
N ASN A 408 -14.38 -0.57 4.56
CA ASN A 408 -15.29 -0.84 3.45
C ASN A 408 -14.59 -0.84 2.10
N VAL A 409 -13.66 0.12 1.91
CA VAL A 409 -13.01 0.37 0.62
C VAL A 409 -11.52 0.62 0.81
N VAL A 410 -10.73 0.10 -0.11
CA VAL A 410 -9.28 0.31 -0.20
C VAL A 410 -8.94 0.86 -1.58
N PHE A 411 -8.18 1.96 -1.61
CA PHE A 411 -7.58 2.50 -2.83
C PHE A 411 -6.07 2.32 -2.78
N ALA A 412 -5.48 1.86 -3.90
CA ALA A 412 -4.05 1.66 -4.05
C ALA A 412 -3.56 2.18 -5.41
N GLY A 413 -2.24 2.33 -5.54
CA GLY A 413 -1.50 2.67 -6.75
C GLY A 413 -0.55 1.54 -7.17
N HIS A 414 0.72 1.91 -7.48
CA HIS A 414 1.84 1.02 -7.78
C HIS A 414 1.75 0.27 -9.11
N GLU A 415 0.60 -0.28 -9.40
CA GLU A 415 0.30 -0.86 -10.70
C GLU A 415 -0.22 0.22 -11.63
N HIS A 416 0.51 0.50 -12.69
CA HIS A 416 0.26 1.64 -13.59
C HIS A 416 -0.93 1.41 -14.52
N PHE A 417 -2.08 1.04 -13.95
CA PHE A 417 -3.36 0.84 -14.63
C PHE A 417 -4.53 1.09 -13.65
N TYR A 418 -5.75 1.00 -14.16
CA TYR A 418 -6.95 0.92 -13.34
C TYR A 418 -7.42 -0.52 -13.17
N GLU A 419 -7.71 -0.92 -11.94
CA GLU A 419 -8.39 -2.18 -11.68
C GLU A 419 -9.40 -2.03 -10.53
N ARG A 420 -10.61 -2.51 -10.76
CA ARG A 420 -11.57 -2.81 -9.70
C ARG A 420 -11.60 -4.32 -9.50
N LEU A 421 -11.27 -4.72 -8.30
CA LEU A 421 -11.27 -6.12 -7.91
C LEU A 421 -12.68 -6.57 -7.50
N LYS A 422 -12.96 -7.86 -7.65
CA LYS A 422 -14.11 -8.46 -6.99
C LYS A 422 -13.94 -8.30 -5.48
N PRO A 423 -15.00 -8.03 -4.71
CA PRO A 423 -14.88 -7.85 -3.26
C PRO A 423 -14.22 -9.06 -2.60
N GLN A 424 -13.24 -8.77 -1.73
CA GLN A 424 -12.55 -9.79 -0.94
C GLN A 424 -12.98 -9.65 0.52
N LYS A 425 -13.52 -10.68 1.11
CA LYS A 425 -14.06 -10.66 2.49
C LYS A 425 -15.04 -9.50 2.76
N GLY A 426 -15.80 -9.09 1.74
CA GLY A 426 -16.75 -7.97 1.81
C GLY A 426 -16.14 -6.58 1.63
N ILE A 427 -14.82 -6.46 1.42
CA ILE A 427 -14.10 -5.21 1.20
C ILE A 427 -13.89 -5.00 -0.30
N TYR A 428 -14.09 -3.76 -0.76
CA TYR A 428 -13.87 -3.35 -2.15
C TYR A 428 -12.46 -2.78 -2.32
N TYR A 429 -11.72 -3.29 -3.29
CA TYR A 429 -10.36 -2.86 -3.60
C TYR A 429 -10.31 -2.25 -5.00
N PHE A 430 -9.65 -1.10 -5.10
CA PHE A 430 -9.41 -0.40 -6.35
C PHE A 430 -7.93 -0.07 -6.50
N ILE A 431 -7.42 -0.23 -7.71
CA ILE A 431 -6.12 0.29 -8.14
C ILE A 431 -6.38 1.48 -9.06
N SER A 432 -5.76 2.61 -8.77
CA SER A 432 -5.84 3.85 -9.55
C SER A 432 -4.45 4.44 -9.76
N GLY A 433 -3.55 3.64 -10.35
CA GLY A 433 -2.13 3.94 -10.50
C GLY A 433 -1.72 4.41 -11.90
N ALA A 434 -2.67 4.86 -12.72
CA ALA A 434 -2.37 5.34 -14.07
C ALA A 434 -2.47 6.88 -14.21
N GLY A 435 -2.07 7.63 -13.17
CA GLY A 435 -2.19 9.10 -13.15
C GLY A 435 -1.11 9.84 -13.94
N GLY A 436 0.07 9.28 -14.07
CA GLY A 436 1.22 9.87 -14.76
C GLY A 436 2.11 8.86 -15.47
N LYS A 437 1.98 7.59 -15.10
CA LYS A 437 2.60 6.45 -15.78
C LYS A 437 1.54 5.46 -16.24
N LEU A 438 1.84 4.74 -17.31
CA LEU A 438 0.99 3.69 -17.86
C LEU A 438 1.84 2.46 -18.14
N ARG A 439 1.27 1.28 -17.87
CA ARG A 439 1.86 0.00 -18.25
C ARG A 439 0.83 -0.78 -19.05
N GLU A 440 0.83 -0.48 -20.36
CA GLU A 440 -0.10 -1.09 -21.30
C GLU A 440 0.12 -2.60 -21.41
N GLY A 441 -0.97 -3.38 -21.38
CA GLY A 441 -0.93 -4.85 -21.52
C GLY A 441 -0.49 -5.61 -20.26
N ASP A 442 -0.32 -4.96 -19.11
CA ASP A 442 0.18 -5.60 -17.88
C ASP A 442 -0.92 -6.34 -17.10
N VAL A 443 -2.17 -6.04 -17.32
CA VAL A 443 -3.28 -6.74 -16.65
C VAL A 443 -3.41 -8.16 -17.18
N LYS A 444 -3.27 -9.16 -16.32
CA LYS A 444 -3.47 -10.58 -16.67
C LYS A 444 -4.92 -10.84 -17.04
N LYS A 445 -5.14 -11.17 -18.31
CA LYS A 445 -6.47 -11.54 -18.82
C LYS A 445 -6.99 -12.80 -18.12
N GLY A 446 -8.30 -12.80 -17.78
CA GLY A 446 -8.93 -13.95 -17.14
C GLY A 446 -8.63 -14.09 -15.63
N SER A 447 -8.00 -13.12 -15.00
CA SER A 447 -7.74 -13.16 -13.55
C SER A 447 -9.06 -13.34 -12.77
N PRO A 448 -9.15 -14.31 -11.84
CA PRO A 448 -10.33 -14.50 -11.01
C PRO A 448 -10.58 -13.35 -10.04
N LEU A 449 -9.57 -12.51 -9.78
CA LEU A 449 -9.66 -11.35 -8.89
C LEU A 449 -10.36 -10.16 -9.55
N THR A 450 -10.18 -9.97 -10.85
CA THR A 450 -10.61 -8.77 -11.58
C THR A 450 -12.12 -8.75 -11.80
N ALA A 451 -12.76 -7.64 -11.45
CA ALA A 451 -14.13 -7.32 -11.87
C ALA A 451 -14.12 -6.41 -13.11
N LYS A 452 -13.22 -5.45 -13.16
CA LYS A 452 -12.97 -4.56 -14.31
C LYS A 452 -11.54 -4.07 -14.26
N ALA A 453 -10.87 -3.98 -15.41
CA ALA A 453 -9.54 -3.39 -15.52
C ALA A 453 -9.43 -2.55 -16.79
N TYR A 454 -8.48 -1.61 -16.79
CA TYR A 454 -8.20 -0.72 -17.92
C TYR A 454 -6.73 -0.28 -17.87
N ASP A 455 -5.97 -0.72 -18.85
CA ASP A 455 -4.54 -0.48 -19.01
C ASP A 455 -4.19 0.11 -20.39
N ALA A 456 -5.20 0.59 -21.14
CA ALA A 456 -5.01 1.14 -22.48
C ALA A 456 -4.71 2.65 -22.51
N ASP A 457 -4.98 3.39 -21.43
CA ASP A 457 -4.68 4.81 -21.30
C ASP A 457 -4.66 5.22 -19.81
N MET A 458 -4.11 6.39 -19.53
CA MET A 458 -4.14 6.99 -18.20
C MET A 458 -5.55 7.26 -17.73
N SER A 459 -5.73 7.20 -16.40
CA SER A 459 -7.05 7.36 -15.79
C SER A 459 -6.98 7.86 -14.36
N PHE A 460 -8.11 8.34 -13.85
CA PHE A 460 -8.36 8.71 -12.46
C PHE A 460 -9.77 8.33 -12.06
N MET A 461 -10.09 8.38 -10.77
CA MET A 461 -11.43 8.08 -10.28
C MET A 461 -12.09 9.31 -9.66
N LEU A 462 -13.40 9.39 -9.81
CA LEU A 462 -14.28 10.26 -9.03
C LEU A 462 -15.17 9.41 -8.13
N ILE A 463 -15.32 9.86 -6.89
CA ILE A 463 -16.08 9.16 -5.85
C ILE A 463 -17.06 10.12 -5.19
N GLU A 464 -18.26 9.62 -4.96
CA GLU A 464 -19.31 10.31 -4.20
C GLU A 464 -19.87 9.38 -3.13
N VAL A 465 -19.85 9.83 -1.87
CA VAL A 465 -20.43 9.08 -0.75
C VAL A 465 -21.62 9.85 -0.21
N ASN A 466 -22.76 9.18 -0.19
CA ASN A 466 -23.99 9.71 0.38
C ASN A 466 -24.74 8.60 1.12
N ASP A 467 -24.91 8.77 2.41
CA ASP A 467 -25.57 7.80 3.31
C ASP A 467 -24.99 6.37 3.21
N ASP A 468 -25.80 5.43 2.73
CA ASP A 468 -25.45 4.02 2.60
C ASP A 468 -24.87 3.67 1.20
N GLU A 469 -24.59 4.67 0.37
CA GLU A 469 -24.12 4.47 -1.00
C GLU A 469 -22.81 5.22 -1.28
N MET A 470 -21.84 4.51 -1.86
CA MET A 470 -20.64 5.08 -2.44
C MET A 470 -20.67 4.82 -3.94
N TYR A 471 -20.78 5.88 -4.71
CA TYR A 471 -20.72 5.88 -6.16
C TYR A 471 -19.29 6.10 -6.61
N PHE A 472 -18.88 5.43 -7.68
CA PHE A 472 -17.56 5.60 -8.27
C PHE A 472 -17.63 5.66 -9.78
N GLN A 473 -16.71 6.39 -10.38
CA GLN A 473 -16.49 6.44 -11.82
C GLN A 473 -14.99 6.55 -12.10
N CYS A 474 -14.47 5.69 -12.98
CA CYS A 474 -13.13 5.80 -13.53
C CYS A 474 -13.22 6.48 -14.91
N ILE A 475 -12.34 7.46 -15.15
CA ILE A 475 -12.34 8.31 -16.34
C ILE A 475 -10.95 8.30 -16.95
N ASN A 476 -10.85 8.07 -18.25
CA ASN A 476 -9.58 8.09 -18.96
C ASN A 476 -9.18 9.51 -19.42
N ARG A 477 -7.97 9.61 -19.97
CA ARG A 477 -7.38 10.87 -20.47
C ARG A 477 -8.19 11.53 -21.59
N ARG A 478 -9.07 10.80 -22.31
CA ARG A 478 -9.99 11.35 -23.31
C ARG A 478 -11.29 11.90 -22.71
N GLY A 479 -11.49 11.68 -21.39
CA GLY A 479 -12.72 12.07 -20.71
C GLY A 479 -13.85 11.04 -20.86
N GLU A 480 -13.52 9.82 -21.24
CA GLU A 480 -14.47 8.72 -21.36
C GLU A 480 -14.57 7.94 -20.04
N SER A 481 -15.79 7.53 -19.69
CA SER A 481 -16.01 6.63 -18.55
C SER A 481 -15.61 5.21 -18.94
N VAL A 482 -14.67 4.61 -18.21
CA VAL A 482 -14.19 3.24 -18.43
C VAL A 482 -14.78 2.24 -17.46
N ASP A 483 -15.21 2.71 -16.29
CA ASP A 483 -15.94 1.93 -15.29
C ASP A 483 -16.75 2.85 -14.40
N SER A 484 -17.88 2.37 -13.90
CA SER A 484 -18.70 3.08 -12.92
C SER A 484 -19.59 2.11 -12.16
N GLY A 485 -20.05 2.52 -10.98
CA GLY A 485 -20.96 1.70 -10.19
C GLY A 485 -21.28 2.29 -8.84
N VAL A 486 -21.96 1.50 -8.01
CA VAL A 486 -22.33 1.84 -6.64
C VAL A 486 -21.99 0.70 -5.69
N ILE A 487 -21.39 1.05 -4.57
CA ILE A 487 -21.17 0.17 -3.42
C ILE A 487 -22.23 0.53 -2.39
N ARG A 488 -22.95 -0.47 -1.89
CA ARG A 488 -23.93 -0.27 -0.81
C ARG A 488 -23.34 -0.73 0.51
N HIS A 489 -23.44 0.13 1.52
CA HIS A 489 -23.04 -0.22 2.88
C HIS A 489 -23.93 -1.37 3.36
N GLN A 490 -23.32 -2.50 3.71
CA GLN A 490 -24.07 -3.61 4.30
C GLN A 490 -24.42 -3.24 5.74
N ARG A 491 -25.69 -2.95 6.01
CA ARG A 491 -26.17 -2.89 7.39
C ARG A 491 -25.89 -4.23 8.04
N ALA A 492 -25.21 -4.24 9.19
CA ALA A 492 -25.12 -5.44 10.00
C ALA A 492 -26.56 -5.99 10.15
N LYS A 493 -26.81 -7.23 9.72
CA LYS A 493 -28.08 -7.88 9.98
C LYS A 493 -28.28 -7.79 11.49
N ALA A 494 -29.33 -7.10 11.92
CA ALA A 494 -29.74 -7.08 13.32
C ALA A 494 -29.76 -8.53 13.81
N ALA A 495 -28.91 -8.85 14.78
CA ALA A 495 -28.89 -10.16 15.37
C ALA A 495 -30.26 -10.38 16.04
N GLY A 496 -31.05 -11.24 15.41
CA GLY A 496 -32.13 -11.99 16.04
C GLY A 496 -33.33 -11.21 16.51
N SER A 497 -34.39 -11.25 15.72
CA SER A 497 -35.74 -11.52 16.24
C SER A 497 -36.16 -12.87 15.68
N ASN A 498 -35.93 -13.88 16.47
CA ASN A 498 -36.71 -15.12 16.47
C ASN A 498 -37.06 -15.44 17.92
#